data_1da2278617541598225635061cea2aa8
#
_entry.id   1da2278617541598225635061cea2aa8
#
_cell.length_a   1.000
_cell.length_b   1.000
_cell.length_c   1.000
_cell.angle_alpha   90.00
_cell.angle_beta   90.00
_cell.angle_gamma   90.00
#
_symmetry.space_group_name_H-M   'P 1'
#
loop_
_entity.id
_entity.type
_entity.pdbx_description
1 polymer ?
#
loop_
_entity_poly.entity_id
_entity_poly.type
_entity_poly.pdbx_seq_one_letter_code
_entity_poly.pdbx_strand_id
1 'polypeptide(L)'
;MAQLYRDQFVHYINTKTKTGETETPTWTLEGTGIESLSVAFNPQKDSYKDITKRTTKTTFKNYELSSSVSGKRLFSDDAMYEYLDDLRIHAIAGETQLLEINTAKQSGGVSGTYEAVKYDILITINEWLGEDATISYDIDYSNPVVGTATISGGTPTFTEASE
;
A
#
# COMPACT_ATOMS: atom_id res chain seq x y z
N MET A 1 4.77 27.93 -4.94
CA MET A 1 4.33 26.51 -4.91
C MET A 1 5.41 25.68 -4.25
N ALA A 2 5.07 24.88 -3.24
CA ALA A 2 6.02 23.97 -2.62
C ALA A 2 5.94 22.60 -3.30
N GLN A 3 7.10 22.00 -3.59
CA GLN A 3 7.18 20.63 -4.12
C GLN A 3 6.85 19.64 -3.00
N LEU A 4 6.06 18.62 -3.31
CA LEU A 4 5.84 17.50 -2.40
C LEU A 4 7.02 16.52 -2.46
N TYR A 5 7.33 15.91 -1.31
CA TYR A 5 8.38 14.92 -1.18
C TYR A 5 7.81 13.53 -0.89
N ARG A 6 8.54 12.47 -1.22
CA ARG A 6 8.10 11.08 -1.06
C ARG A 6 7.82 10.71 0.41
N ASP A 7 8.57 11.25 1.34
CA ASP A 7 8.41 11.04 2.78
C ASP A 7 7.11 11.62 3.37
N GLN A 8 6.39 12.44 2.60
CA GLN A 8 5.07 12.94 2.97
C GLN A 8 3.94 11.95 2.65
N PHE A 9 4.23 10.87 1.90
CA PHE A 9 3.30 9.77 1.62
C PHE A 9 3.78 8.53 2.35
N VAL A 10 3.18 8.23 3.47
CA VAL A 10 3.62 7.19 4.40
C VAL A 10 2.74 5.96 4.24
N HIS A 11 3.36 4.80 4.12
CA HIS A 11 2.67 3.51 4.03
C HIS A 11 2.85 2.71 5.32
N TYR A 12 1.75 2.23 5.86
CA TYR A 12 1.73 1.27 6.97
C TYR A 12 1.05 -0.01 6.51
N ILE A 13 1.65 -1.14 6.82
CA ILE A 13 1.09 -2.47 6.56
C ILE A 13 0.61 -3.06 7.87
N ASN A 14 -0.57 -3.66 7.88
CA ASN A 14 -1.04 -4.44 9.01
C ASN A 14 -0.31 -5.78 9.03
N THR A 15 0.64 -5.93 9.94
CA THR A 15 1.47 -7.13 10.10
C THR A 15 0.86 -8.17 11.03
N LYS A 16 -0.36 -7.93 11.52
CA LYS A 16 -1.06 -8.90 12.37
C LYS A 16 -1.67 -10.01 11.51
N THR A 17 -1.35 -11.25 11.82
CA THR A 17 -1.96 -12.41 11.18
C THR A 17 -3.46 -12.44 11.49
N LYS A 18 -4.31 -12.57 10.46
CA LYS A 18 -5.76 -12.66 10.63
C LYS A 18 -6.15 -13.89 11.48
N THR A 19 -6.55 -13.65 12.70
CA THR A 19 -7.24 -14.64 13.54
C THR A 19 -8.56 -14.08 14.04
N GLY A 20 -9.47 -13.65 13.11
CA GLY A 20 -10.80 -13.15 13.43
C GLY A 20 -11.08 -11.71 12.96
N GLU A 21 -12.33 -11.41 12.68
CA GLU A 21 -12.78 -10.14 12.06
C GLU A 21 -12.74 -8.91 12.98
N THR A 22 -12.40 -9.06 14.27
CA THR A 22 -12.49 -8.01 15.29
C THR A 22 -11.16 -7.62 15.92
N GLU A 23 -10.03 -8.02 15.37
CA GLU A 23 -8.73 -7.71 15.95
C GLU A 23 -8.23 -6.31 15.53
N THR A 24 -7.72 -5.58 16.53
CA THR A 24 -7.05 -4.29 16.30
C THR A 24 -5.84 -4.49 15.39
N PRO A 25 -5.72 -3.76 14.27
CA PRO A 25 -4.59 -3.90 13.36
C PRO A 25 -3.28 -3.47 14.04
N THR A 26 -2.19 -4.16 13.70
CA THR A 26 -0.84 -3.75 14.07
C THR A 26 -0.19 -3.09 12.87
N TRP A 27 -0.19 -1.76 12.85
CA TRP A 27 0.35 -0.98 11.75
C TRP A 27 1.87 -0.88 11.85
N THR A 28 2.56 -1.43 10.88
CA THR A 28 4.02 -1.38 10.76
C THR A 28 4.40 -0.50 9.58
N LEU A 29 5.33 0.43 9.81
CA LEU A 29 5.81 1.33 8.77
C LEU A 29 6.54 0.55 7.68
N GLU A 30 6.10 0.70 6.43
CA GLU A 30 6.80 0.22 5.25
C GLU A 30 7.74 1.31 4.73
N GLY A 31 8.99 1.06 4.69
CA GLY A 31 9.96 2.04 4.18
C GLY A 31 11.39 1.74 4.59
N THR A 32 11.58 1.14 5.76
CA THR A 32 12.91 0.75 6.24
C THR A 32 13.60 -0.20 5.24
N GLY A 33 14.77 0.20 4.76
CA GLY A 33 15.53 -0.59 3.79
C GLY A 33 15.03 -0.54 2.35
N ILE A 34 14.01 0.26 2.06
CA ILE A 34 13.48 0.47 0.71
C ILE A 34 14.02 1.78 0.15
N GLU A 35 14.70 1.72 -1.00
CA GLU A 35 15.27 2.91 -1.65
C GLU A 35 14.25 3.63 -2.53
N SER A 36 13.35 2.89 -3.17
CA SER A 36 12.29 3.45 -4.01
C SER A 36 11.05 2.58 -3.99
N LEU A 37 9.90 3.24 -4.00
CA LEU A 37 8.60 2.60 -4.10
C LEU A 37 7.68 3.49 -4.93
N SER A 38 7.04 2.91 -5.91
CA SER A 38 6.01 3.57 -6.71
C SER A 38 4.79 2.66 -6.86
N VAL A 39 3.61 3.27 -6.93
CA VAL A 39 2.36 2.56 -7.18
C VAL A 39 1.95 2.78 -8.63
N ALA A 40 1.85 1.69 -9.39
CA ALA A 40 1.36 1.69 -10.75
C ALA A 40 -0.17 1.55 -10.75
N PHE A 41 -0.85 2.41 -11.50
CA PHE A 41 -2.31 2.41 -11.55
C PHE A 41 -2.89 1.45 -12.59
N ASN A 42 -2.12 1.04 -13.60
CA ASN A 42 -2.47 0.06 -14.62
C ASN A 42 -3.93 0.21 -15.13
N PRO A 43 -4.28 1.32 -15.80
CA PRO A 43 -5.65 1.59 -16.23
C PRO A 43 -6.12 0.54 -17.24
N GLN A 44 -7.23 -0.11 -16.97
CA GLN A 44 -7.89 -1.04 -17.87
C GLN A 44 -8.91 -0.27 -18.72
N LYS A 45 -8.85 -0.48 -20.04
CA LYS A 45 -9.66 0.23 -21.02
C LYS A 45 -10.24 -0.73 -22.05
N ASP A 46 -11.47 -0.47 -22.48
CA ASP A 46 -12.08 -1.09 -23.65
C ASP A 46 -12.15 -0.10 -24.81
N SER A 47 -11.96 -0.62 -26.00
CA SER A 47 -12.10 0.14 -27.22
C SER A 47 -13.05 -0.56 -28.17
N TYR A 48 -14.03 0.17 -28.71
CA TYR A 48 -14.90 -0.34 -29.74
C TYR A 48 -15.10 0.69 -30.84
N LYS A 49 -15.43 0.21 -32.01
CA LYS A 49 -15.71 1.04 -33.17
C LYS A 49 -17.08 0.66 -33.73
N ASP A 50 -17.97 1.63 -33.74
CA ASP A 50 -19.26 1.51 -34.39
C ASP A 50 -19.06 1.41 -35.92
N ILE A 51 -19.81 0.56 -36.57
CA ILE A 51 -19.84 0.42 -38.05
C ILE A 51 -20.17 1.73 -38.71
N THR A 52 -20.97 2.59 -38.07
CA THR A 52 -21.41 3.89 -38.57
C THR A 52 -20.44 5.03 -38.27
N LYS A 53 -19.39 4.81 -37.50
CA LYS A 53 -18.44 5.84 -37.05
C LYS A 53 -17.03 5.61 -37.59
N ARG A 54 -16.35 6.69 -37.92
CA ARG A 54 -14.95 6.62 -38.41
C ARG A 54 -13.93 6.49 -37.28
N THR A 55 -14.29 6.88 -36.06
CA THR A 55 -13.38 6.91 -34.90
C THR A 55 -13.70 5.80 -33.90
N THR A 56 -12.65 5.26 -33.29
CA THR A 56 -12.76 4.32 -32.18
C THR A 56 -13.10 5.07 -30.90
N LYS A 57 -14.04 4.56 -30.12
CA LYS A 57 -14.34 5.04 -28.76
C LYS A 57 -13.62 4.18 -27.76
N THR A 58 -12.86 4.82 -26.87
CA THR A 58 -12.21 4.15 -25.72
C THR A 58 -12.97 4.50 -24.45
N THR A 59 -13.29 3.50 -23.68
CA THR A 59 -13.94 3.62 -22.35
C THR A 59 -13.01 3.08 -21.27
N PHE A 60 -13.00 3.77 -20.15
CA PHE A 60 -12.28 3.34 -18.96
C PHE A 60 -13.10 2.28 -18.21
N LYS A 61 -12.45 1.20 -17.74
CA LYS A 61 -13.07 0.18 -16.89
C LYS A 61 -12.74 0.40 -15.42
N ASN A 62 -11.50 0.22 -15.06
CA ASN A 62 -11.00 0.29 -13.68
C ASN A 62 -9.49 0.51 -13.66
N TYR A 63 -8.96 0.73 -12.48
CA TYR A 63 -7.53 0.64 -12.19
C TYR A 63 -7.19 -0.68 -11.51
N GLU A 64 -6.05 -1.24 -11.86
CA GLU A 64 -5.44 -2.40 -11.18
C GLU A 64 -4.14 -1.94 -10.53
N LEU A 65 -4.23 -1.43 -9.29
CA LEU A 65 -3.10 -0.86 -8.59
C LEU A 65 -2.14 -1.95 -8.15
N SER A 66 -0.86 -1.74 -8.41
CA SER A 66 0.21 -2.62 -7.94
C SER A 66 1.48 -1.84 -7.63
N SER A 67 2.32 -2.39 -6.77
CA SER A 67 3.67 -1.91 -6.53
C SER A 67 4.64 -3.07 -6.41
N SER A 68 5.90 -2.83 -6.77
CA SER A 68 6.98 -3.79 -6.62
C SER A 68 8.07 -3.19 -5.76
N VAL A 69 8.43 -3.89 -4.70
CA VAL A 69 9.58 -3.58 -3.87
C VAL A 69 10.74 -4.45 -4.32
N SER A 70 11.78 -3.83 -4.84
CA SER A 70 12.98 -4.52 -5.30
C SER A 70 14.12 -4.28 -4.32
N GLY A 71 14.65 -5.38 -3.77
CA GLY A 71 15.85 -5.35 -2.96
C GLY A 71 15.70 -4.60 -1.63
N LYS A 72 14.59 -4.78 -0.91
CA LYS A 72 14.45 -4.29 0.47
C LYS A 72 15.54 -4.92 1.34
N ARG A 73 16.37 -4.09 1.98
CA ARG A 73 17.37 -4.56 2.94
C ARG A 73 16.72 -5.07 4.21
N LEU A 74 17.21 -6.19 4.72
CA LEU A 74 16.69 -6.83 5.92
C LEU A 74 17.45 -6.35 7.16
N PHE A 75 16.69 -5.97 8.18
CA PHE A 75 17.21 -5.58 9.50
C PHE A 75 16.49 -6.40 10.57
N SER A 76 17.23 -6.89 11.54
CA SER A 76 16.71 -7.79 12.60
C SER A 76 15.72 -7.12 13.56
N ASP A 77 15.69 -5.80 13.60
CA ASP A 77 14.79 -4.98 14.41
C ASP A 77 13.62 -4.37 13.62
N ASP A 78 13.48 -4.75 12.35
CA ASP A 78 12.38 -4.33 11.49
C ASP A 78 11.19 -5.29 11.64
N ALA A 79 10.08 -4.84 12.21
CA ALA A 79 8.87 -5.64 12.37
C ALA A 79 8.30 -6.13 11.02
N MET A 80 8.56 -5.42 9.92
CA MET A 80 8.20 -5.85 8.58
C MET A 80 9.02 -7.08 8.14
N TYR A 81 10.28 -7.18 8.59
CA TYR A 81 11.11 -8.36 8.34
C TYR A 81 10.48 -9.62 8.93
N GLU A 82 10.04 -9.58 10.18
CA GLU A 82 9.41 -10.74 10.83
C GLU A 82 8.17 -11.22 10.07
N TYR A 83 7.33 -10.29 9.63
CA TYR A 83 6.13 -10.60 8.84
C TYR A 83 6.48 -11.24 7.49
N LEU A 84 7.42 -10.66 6.74
CA LEU A 84 7.85 -11.18 5.45
C LEU A 84 8.57 -12.54 5.58
N ASP A 85 9.33 -12.75 6.66
CA ASP A 85 10.00 -14.02 6.93
C ASP A 85 9.00 -15.13 7.22
N ASP A 86 7.91 -14.82 7.93
CA ASP A 86 6.83 -15.79 8.19
C ASP A 86 6.15 -16.21 6.87
N LEU A 87 5.85 -15.26 5.98
CA LEU A 87 5.31 -15.57 4.65
C LEU A 87 6.27 -16.47 3.83
N ARG A 88 7.55 -16.16 3.88
CA ARG A 88 8.59 -16.93 3.18
C ARG A 88 8.69 -18.35 3.71
N ILE A 89 8.78 -18.54 5.03
CA ILE A 89 8.95 -19.85 5.66
C ILE A 89 7.78 -20.78 5.32
N HIS A 90 6.57 -20.24 5.31
CA HIS A 90 5.37 -21.02 4.99
C HIS A 90 5.05 -21.07 3.50
N ALA A 91 5.81 -20.37 2.65
CA ALA A 91 5.59 -20.26 1.20
C ALA A 91 4.14 -19.85 0.85
N ILE A 92 3.62 -18.85 1.54
CA ILE A 92 2.26 -18.31 1.35
C ILE A 92 2.30 -16.84 0.92
N ALA A 93 1.22 -16.39 0.32
CA ALA A 93 0.97 -14.96 0.09
C ALA A 93 0.39 -14.31 1.36
N GLY A 94 0.69 -13.03 1.56
CA GLY A 94 0.15 -12.24 2.67
C GLY A 94 -1.11 -11.49 2.25
N GLU A 95 -2.26 -11.90 2.75
CA GLU A 95 -3.51 -11.15 2.62
C GLU A 95 -3.69 -10.27 3.84
N THR A 96 -3.60 -8.95 3.67
CA THR A 96 -3.67 -8.00 4.78
C THR A 96 -4.17 -6.63 4.30
N GLN A 97 -3.92 -5.59 5.07
CA GLN A 97 -4.32 -4.23 4.77
C GLN A 97 -3.11 -3.30 4.73
N LEU A 98 -3.19 -2.29 3.86
CA LEU A 98 -2.24 -1.19 3.77
C LEU A 98 -2.97 0.13 4.01
N LEU A 99 -2.36 1.01 4.77
CA LEU A 99 -2.82 2.36 5.02
C LEU A 99 -1.82 3.36 4.42
N GLU A 100 -2.26 4.09 3.41
CA GLU A 100 -1.51 5.21 2.83
C GLU A 100 -1.98 6.51 3.47
N ILE A 101 -1.04 7.30 3.99
CA ILE A 101 -1.32 8.58 4.65
C ILE A 101 -0.58 9.69 3.93
N ASN A 102 -1.30 10.73 3.53
CA ASN A 102 -0.72 11.93 2.95
C ASN A 102 -0.49 12.99 4.05
N THR A 103 0.69 13.01 4.64
CA THR A 103 1.03 13.95 5.72
C THR A 103 1.19 15.41 5.26
N ALA A 104 1.23 15.66 3.94
CA ALA A 104 1.20 17.01 3.39
C ALA A 104 -0.21 17.62 3.41
N LYS A 105 -1.25 16.83 3.67
CA LYS A 105 -2.66 17.24 3.60
C LYS A 105 -3.40 16.95 4.90
N GLN A 106 -3.43 17.96 5.75
CA GLN A 106 -4.22 17.89 7.01
C GLN A 106 -5.73 17.86 6.71
N SER A 107 -6.43 17.01 7.41
CA SER A 107 -7.88 16.88 7.32
C SER A 107 -8.56 17.73 8.41
N GLY A 108 -9.56 18.52 8.02
CA GLY A 108 -10.38 19.29 8.94
C GLY A 108 -9.64 20.35 9.76
N GLY A 109 -8.42 20.71 9.39
CA GLY A 109 -7.60 21.66 10.14
C GLY A 109 -7.13 21.17 11.51
N VAL A 110 -7.29 19.88 11.81
CA VAL A 110 -6.86 19.26 13.06
C VAL A 110 -5.41 18.80 12.93
N SER A 111 -4.56 19.30 13.82
CA SER A 111 -3.14 18.88 13.84
C SER A 111 -3.01 17.39 14.13
N GLY A 112 -2.17 16.72 13.33
CA GLY A 112 -1.92 15.26 13.46
C GLY A 112 -2.96 14.36 12.78
N THR A 113 -3.99 14.94 12.14
CA THR A 113 -4.97 14.20 11.35
C THR A 113 -4.80 14.52 9.87
N TYR A 114 -4.69 13.49 9.04
CA TYR A 114 -4.33 13.59 7.63
C TYR A 114 -5.31 12.82 6.75
N GLU A 115 -5.38 13.17 5.46
CA GLU A 115 -6.08 12.33 4.49
C GLU A 115 -5.38 10.98 4.36
N ALA A 116 -6.17 9.92 4.32
CA ALA A 116 -5.67 8.56 4.22
C ALA A 116 -6.57 7.68 3.36
N VAL A 117 -5.98 6.66 2.77
CA VAL A 117 -6.69 5.61 2.04
C VAL A 117 -6.24 4.26 2.58
N LYS A 118 -7.19 3.42 2.94
CA LYS A 118 -6.97 2.05 3.35
C LYS A 118 -7.29 1.11 2.19
N TYR A 119 -6.39 0.17 1.91
CA TYR A 119 -6.54 -0.85 0.88
C TYR A 119 -6.51 -2.24 1.51
N ASP A 120 -7.22 -3.18 0.92
CA ASP A 120 -6.91 -4.59 1.07
C ASP A 120 -5.75 -4.89 0.12
N ILE A 121 -4.75 -5.65 0.57
CA ILE A 121 -3.57 -5.96 -0.22
C ILE A 121 -3.24 -7.44 -0.21
N LEU A 122 -2.61 -7.86 -1.31
CA LEU A 122 -1.97 -9.17 -1.44
C LEU A 122 -0.47 -8.94 -1.60
N ILE A 123 0.33 -9.53 -0.71
CA ILE A 123 1.79 -9.50 -0.79
C ILE A 123 2.29 -10.85 -1.30
N THR A 124 3.10 -10.82 -2.35
CA THR A 124 3.75 -12.01 -2.90
C THR A 124 5.26 -11.83 -2.94
N ILE A 125 6.00 -12.77 -2.33
CA ILE A 125 7.46 -12.72 -2.30
C ILE A 125 8.01 -13.28 -3.60
N ASN A 126 8.89 -12.51 -4.27
CA ASN A 126 9.49 -12.88 -5.54
C ASN A 126 10.92 -13.41 -5.37
N GLU A 127 11.69 -12.83 -4.46
CA GLU A 127 13.09 -13.17 -4.25
C GLU A 127 13.48 -13.05 -2.79
N TRP A 128 14.28 -13.99 -2.31
CA TRP A 128 14.81 -14.04 -0.96
C TRP A 128 16.33 -14.20 -0.99
N LEU A 129 17.01 -13.48 -0.13
CA LEU A 129 18.48 -13.44 -0.03
C LEU A 129 19.17 -13.11 -1.36
N GLY A 130 18.76 -12.03 -2.00
CA GLY A 130 19.56 -11.35 -3.01
C GLY A 130 20.89 -10.83 -2.43
N GLU A 131 21.64 -10.11 -3.22
CA GLU A 131 22.88 -9.47 -2.73
C GLU A 131 22.57 -8.64 -1.48
N ASP A 132 23.48 -8.68 -0.49
CA ASP A 132 23.39 -7.93 0.77
C ASP A 132 22.16 -8.26 1.65
N ALA A 133 21.69 -9.52 1.66
CA ALA A 133 20.53 -9.94 2.44
C ALA A 133 19.29 -9.07 2.17
N THR A 134 18.80 -9.14 0.95
CA THR A 134 17.63 -8.40 0.49
C THR A 134 16.44 -9.31 0.21
N ILE A 135 15.24 -8.74 0.21
CA ILE A 135 14.00 -9.38 -0.21
C ILE A 135 13.31 -8.51 -1.26
N SER A 136 12.69 -9.16 -2.26
CA SER A 136 11.84 -8.49 -3.25
C SER A 136 10.44 -9.08 -3.20
N TYR A 137 9.43 -8.22 -3.27
CA TYR A 137 8.02 -8.62 -3.21
C TYR A 137 7.14 -7.65 -3.99
N ASP A 138 5.98 -8.14 -4.41
CA ASP A 138 4.94 -7.35 -5.05
C ASP A 138 3.76 -7.16 -4.10
N ILE A 139 3.07 -6.05 -4.27
CA ILE A 139 1.83 -5.72 -3.56
C ILE A 139 0.76 -5.41 -4.61
N ASP A 140 -0.35 -6.16 -4.56
CA ASP A 140 -1.56 -5.87 -5.32
C ASP A 140 -2.60 -5.24 -4.40
N TYR A 141 -3.22 -4.15 -4.86
CA TYR A 141 -4.15 -3.33 -4.07
C TYR A 141 -5.59 -3.56 -4.54
N SER A 142 -6.51 -3.63 -3.60
CA SER A 142 -7.95 -3.71 -3.85
C SER A 142 -8.75 -2.93 -2.80
N ASN A 143 -10.04 -2.75 -3.06
CA ASN A 143 -11.01 -2.16 -2.13
C ASN A 143 -10.55 -0.88 -1.44
N PRO A 144 -10.27 0.22 -2.17
CA PRO A 144 -9.86 1.48 -1.58
C PRO A 144 -10.98 2.06 -0.71
N VAL A 145 -10.66 2.37 0.55
CA VAL A 145 -11.55 3.05 1.49
C VAL A 145 -10.93 4.38 1.87
N VAL A 146 -11.58 5.46 1.49
CA VAL A 146 -11.11 6.83 1.78
C VAL A 146 -11.51 7.22 3.21
N GLY A 147 -10.63 7.90 3.90
CA GLY A 147 -10.87 8.37 5.26
C GLY A 147 -9.78 9.31 5.75
N THR A 148 -9.60 9.31 7.05
CA THR A 148 -8.56 10.09 7.72
C THR A 148 -7.75 9.20 8.64
N ALA A 149 -6.50 9.58 8.88
CA ALA A 149 -5.66 8.90 9.85
C ALA A 149 -5.06 9.92 10.83
N THR A 150 -5.10 9.58 12.11
CA THR A 150 -4.43 10.33 13.17
C THR A 150 -3.20 9.54 13.60
N ILE A 151 -2.02 10.17 13.57
CA ILE A 151 -0.76 9.55 13.99
C ILE A 151 -0.44 10.02 15.40
N SER A 152 -0.35 9.07 16.33
CA SER A 152 0.02 9.32 17.72
C SER A 152 1.14 8.34 18.13
N GLY A 153 2.27 8.88 18.58
CA GLY A 153 3.42 8.06 18.99
C GLY A 153 3.94 7.12 17.88
N GLY A 154 3.81 7.52 16.61
CA GLY A 154 4.23 6.69 15.47
C GLY A 154 3.20 5.63 15.04
N THR A 155 2.08 5.51 15.74
CA THR A 155 1.01 4.55 15.42
C THR A 155 -0.18 5.28 14.80
N PRO A 156 -0.63 4.92 13.59
CA PRO A 156 -1.80 5.51 12.96
C PRO A 156 -3.10 4.87 13.47
N THR A 157 -4.14 5.69 13.55
CA THR A 157 -5.52 5.23 13.73
C THR A 157 -6.35 5.73 12.55
N PHE A 158 -6.93 4.82 11.80
CA PHE A 158 -7.75 5.13 10.64
C PHE A 158 -9.22 5.30 11.02
N THR A 159 -9.84 6.31 10.44
CA THR A 159 -11.29 6.56 10.53
C THR A 159 -11.84 6.71 9.12
N GLU A 160 -12.78 5.84 8.75
CA GLU A 160 -13.45 5.90 7.46
C GLU A 160 -14.28 7.17 7.34
N ALA A 161 -14.28 7.78 6.15
CA ALA A 161 -15.15 8.92 5.87
C ALA A 161 -16.61 8.45 5.91
N SER A 162 -17.45 9.16 6.68
CA SER A 162 -18.91 8.95 6.58
C SER A 162 -19.41 9.47 5.24
N GLU A 163 -20.20 8.67 4.54
CA GLU A 163 -20.93 9.08 3.33
C GLU A 163 -21.90 10.25 3.65
#